data_78a1afb7b47e89f5b84024bb6f5e05cf
#
_entry.id   78a1afb7b47e89f5b84024bb6f5e05cf
#
_cell.length_a   1.000
_cell.length_b   1.000
_cell.length_c   1.000
_cell.angle_alpha   90.00
_cell.angle_beta   90.00
_cell.angle_gamma   90.00
#
_symmetry.space_group_name_H-M   'P 1'
#
loop_
_entity.id
_entity.type
_entity.pdbx_description
1 polymer ?
#
loop_
_entity_poly.entity_id
_entity_poly.type
_entity_poly.pdbx_seq_one_letter_code
_entity_poly.pdbx_strand_id
1 'polypeptide(L)'
;MIYNLPHLKNREAVLLTAAIEYLHVNANGINFRVAVSGPPDGPVILCLHGFPEGSMSWRQFMQLMPQARIYAPDLRGYPGTDQPRGGYDVFTLTDDVKALIEALNLDRPLLLTHDWGGAIGWIFAHRYSPLIRRLVVVNCTHTKTLVRAVFHVTDWQPFRIPWVPFFELPWIPEAFITSSLGRKLLRWSFTSREGQKGTMNREVVDEMVARFQKSSDIKPIIDYYRQMVSTHFTPRKRAKLYDVYKTPISVPVTLVWGMEDGALSSKVAFKSGDDAGCEVEIRPLPGVGHFVDLEASEKLAQEVTRLL
;
A
#
# COMPACT_ATOMS: atom_id res chain seq x y z
N MET A 1 -3.83 -29.82 53.70
CA MET A 1 -2.60 -28.98 53.57
C MET A 1 -2.61 -28.37 52.21
N ILE A 2 -2.98 -27.10 52.13
CA ILE A 2 -3.12 -26.33 50.89
C ILE A 2 -1.78 -25.64 50.69
N TYR A 3 -1.02 -26.01 49.62
CA TYR A 3 0.15 -25.25 49.24
C TYR A 3 -0.26 -24.14 48.26
N ASN A 4 -0.29 -22.93 48.81
CA ASN A 4 -0.32 -21.68 48.08
C ASN A 4 0.98 -21.53 47.27
N LEU A 5 0.93 -21.39 45.94
CA LEU A 5 2.03 -20.97 45.12
C LEU A 5 1.76 -19.55 44.57
N PRO A 6 2.30 -18.52 45.22
CA PRO A 6 2.22 -17.15 44.74
C PRO A 6 3.50 -16.80 43.95
N HIS A 7 3.69 -17.18 42.71
CA HIS A 7 4.75 -16.62 41.82
C HIS A 7 4.57 -17.02 40.36
N LEU A 8 3.44 -16.58 39.75
CA LEU A 8 3.32 -16.51 38.29
C LEU A 8 2.62 -15.20 37.88
N LYS A 9 3.09 -14.10 38.49
CA LYS A 9 2.90 -12.76 37.94
C LYS A 9 4.28 -12.27 37.51
N ASN A 10 4.49 -12.19 36.22
CA ASN A 10 5.48 -11.52 35.40
C ASN A 10 6.13 -12.50 34.40
N ARG A 11 5.32 -13.03 33.47
CA ARG A 11 5.82 -13.25 32.14
C ARG A 11 5.73 -11.88 31.46
N GLU A 12 6.71 -11.04 31.67
CA GLU A 12 7.16 -10.12 30.66
C GLU A 12 7.54 -11.00 29.45
N ALA A 13 6.59 -11.16 28.54
CA ALA A 13 6.89 -11.49 27.20
C ALA A 13 7.75 -10.31 26.72
N VAL A 14 9.08 -10.44 26.79
CA VAL A 14 9.97 -9.68 25.97
C VAL A 14 9.52 -10.02 24.56
N LEU A 15 8.62 -9.20 24.01
CA LEU A 15 8.34 -9.14 22.60
C LEU A 15 9.71 -8.83 21.98
N LEU A 16 10.40 -9.87 21.51
CA LEU A 16 11.51 -9.71 20.60
C LEU A 16 10.93 -9.01 19.38
N THR A 17 10.91 -7.70 19.43
CA THR A 17 10.55 -6.88 18.28
C THR A 17 11.56 -7.24 17.21
N ALA A 18 11.11 -7.87 16.14
CA ALA A 18 11.98 -8.24 15.03
C ALA A 18 12.73 -6.97 14.57
N ALA A 19 14.06 -7.01 14.63
CA ALA A 19 14.87 -5.91 14.16
C ALA A 19 14.55 -5.65 12.69
N ILE A 20 14.35 -4.39 12.35
CA ILE A 20 14.12 -3.98 10.95
C ILE A 20 15.46 -3.51 10.40
N GLU A 21 15.91 -4.19 9.36
CA GLU A 21 17.11 -3.85 8.61
C GLU A 21 16.73 -3.19 7.28
N TYR A 22 17.64 -2.43 6.69
CA TYR A 22 17.45 -1.84 5.38
C TYR A 22 18.48 -2.36 4.39
N LEU A 23 17.99 -2.88 3.27
CA LEU A 23 18.81 -3.32 2.13
C LEU A 23 18.69 -2.31 1.00
N HIS A 24 19.71 -2.25 0.15
CA HIS A 24 19.65 -1.59 -1.14
C HIS A 24 19.66 -2.66 -2.25
N VAL A 25 18.62 -2.67 -3.09
CA VAL A 25 18.38 -3.71 -4.10
C VAL A 25 18.27 -3.07 -5.49
N ASN A 26 19.16 -3.44 -6.38
CA ASN A 26 19.06 -3.04 -7.79
C ASN A 26 18.01 -3.91 -8.50
N ALA A 27 16.94 -3.29 -8.97
CA ALA A 27 15.87 -3.94 -9.70
C ALA A 27 15.30 -2.98 -10.76
N ASN A 28 14.99 -3.47 -11.94
CA ASN A 28 14.44 -2.69 -13.05
C ASN A 28 15.20 -1.36 -13.32
N GLY A 29 16.53 -1.39 -13.20
CA GLY A 29 17.40 -0.25 -13.48
C GLY A 29 17.42 0.88 -12.46
N ILE A 30 16.88 0.66 -11.25
CA ILE A 30 16.95 1.60 -10.12
C ILE A 30 17.33 0.89 -8.83
N ASN A 31 17.82 1.66 -7.85
CA ASN A 31 18.21 1.16 -6.55
C ASN A 31 17.07 1.41 -5.54
N PHE A 32 16.45 0.33 -5.06
CA PHE A 32 15.38 0.38 -4.06
C PHE A 32 15.94 0.27 -2.65
N ARG A 33 15.45 1.11 -1.74
CA ARG A 33 15.60 0.88 -0.30
C ARG A 33 14.49 -0.05 0.16
N VAL A 34 14.84 -1.17 0.77
CA VAL A 34 13.91 -2.21 1.21
C VAL A 34 14.06 -2.44 2.71
N ALA A 35 13.01 -2.21 3.48
CA ALA A 35 12.96 -2.63 4.88
C ALA A 35 12.72 -4.14 4.95
N VAL A 36 13.47 -4.82 5.82
CA VAL A 36 13.41 -6.28 5.96
C VAL A 36 13.31 -6.65 7.42
N SER A 37 12.47 -7.63 7.76
CA SER A 37 12.37 -8.18 9.12
C SER A 37 12.06 -9.67 9.11
N GLY A 38 12.23 -10.30 10.27
CA GLY A 38 11.87 -11.69 10.52
C GLY A 38 12.89 -12.72 10.01
N PRO A 39 12.67 -14.01 10.32
CA PRO A 39 13.60 -15.08 10.04
C PRO A 39 13.70 -15.38 8.53
N PRO A 40 14.88 -15.75 8.02
CA PRO A 40 15.09 -16.00 6.59
C PRO A 40 14.22 -17.13 6.02
N ASP A 41 13.84 -18.09 6.84
CA ASP A 41 13.04 -19.28 6.52
C ASP A 41 11.56 -19.11 6.80
N GLY A 42 11.13 -17.93 7.29
CA GLY A 42 9.74 -17.61 7.52
C GLY A 42 8.92 -17.46 6.23
N PRO A 43 7.58 -17.59 6.30
CA PRO A 43 6.72 -17.33 5.16
C PRO A 43 6.93 -15.91 4.63
N VAL A 44 7.14 -15.80 3.32
CA VAL A 44 7.55 -14.55 2.69
C VAL A 44 6.35 -13.65 2.39
N ILE A 45 6.46 -12.39 2.81
CA ILE A 45 5.51 -11.31 2.53
C ILE A 45 6.25 -10.16 1.85
N LEU A 46 5.75 -9.70 0.69
CA LEU A 46 6.19 -8.46 0.04
C LEU A 46 5.11 -7.40 0.24
N CYS A 47 5.46 -6.30 0.93
CA CYS A 47 4.55 -5.22 1.29
C CYS A 47 4.73 -4.02 0.36
N LEU A 48 3.66 -3.51 -0.25
CA LEU A 48 3.67 -2.29 -1.06
C LEU A 48 2.84 -1.21 -0.39
N HIS A 49 3.47 -0.11 -0.03
CA HIS A 49 2.83 1.02 0.65
C HIS A 49 2.04 1.93 -0.31
N GLY A 50 1.25 2.84 0.25
CA GLY A 50 0.45 3.82 -0.47
C GLY A 50 1.04 5.23 -0.49
N PHE A 51 0.18 6.20 -0.82
CA PHE A 51 0.48 7.62 -0.82
C PHE A 51 -0.07 8.29 0.45
N PRO A 52 0.68 9.16 1.08
CA PRO A 52 2.09 9.54 0.88
C PRO A 52 3.02 8.85 1.89
N GLU A 53 3.04 7.56 1.89
CA GLU A 53 3.67 6.70 2.88
C GLU A 53 5.17 6.42 2.59
N GLY A 54 5.58 5.20 2.82
CA GLY A 54 6.89 4.62 2.61
C GLY A 54 6.98 3.29 3.34
N SER A 55 8.10 2.60 3.23
CA SER A 55 8.34 1.32 3.92
C SER A 55 8.08 1.38 5.43
N MET A 56 8.19 2.56 6.03
CA MET A 56 7.99 2.78 7.46
C MET A 56 6.51 2.65 7.89
N SER A 57 5.55 2.75 7.00
CA SER A 57 4.13 2.51 7.34
C SER A 57 3.91 1.07 7.80
N TRP A 58 4.72 0.15 7.29
CA TRP A 58 4.68 -1.26 7.66
C TRP A 58 5.43 -1.61 8.95
N ARG A 59 6.10 -0.63 9.62
CA ARG A 59 6.95 -0.86 10.79
C ARG A 59 6.24 -1.64 11.89
N GLN A 60 5.03 -1.22 12.28
CA GLN A 60 4.26 -1.89 13.34
C GLN A 60 3.78 -3.27 12.89
N PHE A 61 3.31 -3.40 11.65
CA PHE A 61 2.94 -4.70 11.08
C PHE A 61 4.13 -5.68 11.09
N MET A 62 5.32 -5.24 10.68
CA MET A 62 6.54 -6.06 10.71
C MET A 62 6.88 -6.56 12.12
N GLN A 63 6.73 -5.71 13.12
CA GLN A 63 6.95 -6.07 14.53
C GLN A 63 5.93 -7.07 15.07
N LEU A 64 4.69 -7.03 14.57
CA LEU A 64 3.61 -7.92 14.96
C LEU A 64 3.64 -9.29 14.26
N MET A 65 4.51 -9.45 13.26
CA MET A 65 4.66 -10.67 12.46
C MET A 65 6.08 -11.28 12.55
N PRO A 66 6.60 -11.54 13.77
CA PRO A 66 7.99 -11.97 13.95
C PRO A 66 8.30 -13.33 13.32
N GLN A 67 7.27 -14.12 12.97
CA GLN A 67 7.41 -15.44 12.33
C GLN A 67 7.53 -15.35 10.80
N ALA A 68 7.22 -14.19 10.19
CA ALA A 68 7.23 -14.02 8.74
C ALA A 68 8.50 -13.28 8.27
N ARG A 69 9.02 -13.63 7.12
CA ARG A 69 10.06 -12.87 6.43
C ARG A 69 9.41 -11.79 5.57
N ILE A 70 9.53 -10.54 5.98
CA ILE A 70 8.81 -9.41 5.38
C ILE A 70 9.80 -8.49 4.65
N TYR A 71 9.45 -8.15 3.42
CA TYR A 71 10.15 -7.17 2.59
C TYR A 71 9.19 -6.02 2.29
N ALA A 72 9.58 -4.79 2.61
CA ALA A 72 8.80 -3.58 2.35
C ALA A 72 9.68 -2.54 1.64
N PRO A 73 9.66 -2.47 0.30
CA PRO A 73 10.39 -1.45 -0.44
C PRO A 73 9.75 -0.06 -0.25
N ASP A 74 10.58 0.99 -0.20
CA ASP A 74 10.13 2.30 -0.63
C ASP A 74 9.96 2.26 -2.14
N LEU A 75 8.75 2.56 -2.63
CA LEU A 75 8.44 2.45 -4.06
C LEU A 75 9.26 3.44 -4.90
N ARG A 76 9.33 3.21 -6.23
CA ARG A 76 10.00 4.09 -7.19
C ARG A 76 9.65 5.56 -6.92
N GLY A 77 10.66 6.42 -6.83
CA GLY A 77 10.45 7.85 -6.62
C GLY A 77 10.20 8.30 -5.19
N TYR A 78 10.02 7.37 -4.24
CA TYR A 78 9.94 7.71 -2.82
C TYR A 78 11.33 7.93 -2.22
N PRO A 79 11.45 8.83 -1.21
CA PRO A 79 12.73 9.08 -0.55
C PRO A 79 13.36 7.79 -0.01
N GLY A 80 14.64 7.56 -0.34
CA GLY A 80 15.38 6.33 -0.04
C GLY A 80 15.55 5.40 -1.24
N THR A 81 14.63 5.43 -2.19
CA THR A 81 14.71 4.77 -3.49
C THR A 81 15.05 5.80 -4.58
N ASP A 82 15.64 5.37 -5.68
CA ASP A 82 15.96 6.25 -6.80
C ASP A 82 14.73 6.98 -7.35
N GLN A 83 14.94 8.22 -7.78
CA GLN A 83 13.93 9.13 -8.32
C GLN A 83 14.25 9.45 -9.79
N PRO A 84 14.07 8.51 -10.73
CA PRO A 84 14.32 8.76 -12.13
C PRO A 84 13.36 9.82 -12.69
N ARG A 85 13.71 10.43 -13.84
CA ARG A 85 12.88 11.47 -14.47
C ARG A 85 11.55 10.95 -15.03
N GLY A 86 11.33 9.65 -15.10
CA GLY A 86 10.13 9.03 -15.66
C GLY A 86 9.96 7.58 -15.20
N GLY A 87 9.01 6.86 -15.81
CA GLY A 87 8.73 5.47 -15.46
C GLY A 87 7.78 5.36 -14.26
N TYR A 88 6.83 6.29 -14.14
CA TYR A 88 5.82 6.30 -13.08
C TYR A 88 4.46 5.79 -13.56
N ASP A 89 4.41 5.21 -14.75
CA ASP A 89 3.24 4.52 -15.26
C ASP A 89 3.10 3.11 -14.65
N VAL A 90 1.87 2.61 -14.59
CA VAL A 90 1.55 1.35 -13.91
C VAL A 90 2.25 0.12 -14.50
N PHE A 91 2.64 0.15 -15.76
CA PHE A 91 3.39 -0.96 -16.38
C PHE A 91 4.80 -1.02 -15.81
N THR A 92 5.48 0.14 -15.76
CA THR A 92 6.81 0.24 -15.15
C THR A 92 6.76 -0.12 -13.67
N LEU A 93 5.77 0.39 -12.92
CA LEU A 93 5.63 0.09 -11.49
C LEU A 93 5.36 -1.39 -11.20
N THR A 94 4.61 -2.08 -12.05
CA THR A 94 4.41 -3.54 -11.91
C THR A 94 5.65 -4.32 -12.35
N ASP A 95 6.44 -3.82 -13.32
CA ASP A 95 7.73 -4.40 -13.69
C ASP A 95 8.77 -4.22 -12.57
N ASP A 96 8.70 -3.13 -11.80
CA ASP A 96 9.51 -2.95 -10.58
C ASP A 96 9.24 -4.05 -9.54
N VAL A 97 7.96 -4.36 -9.28
CA VAL A 97 7.58 -5.42 -8.33
C VAL A 97 8.09 -6.79 -8.83
N LYS A 98 7.95 -7.07 -10.12
CA LYS A 98 8.49 -8.29 -10.72
C LYS A 98 10.00 -8.38 -10.53
N ALA A 99 10.73 -7.32 -10.85
CA ALA A 99 12.18 -7.27 -10.73
C ALA A 99 12.65 -7.36 -9.26
N LEU A 100 11.90 -6.80 -8.30
CA LEU A 100 12.18 -6.96 -6.87
C LEU A 100 12.01 -8.41 -6.42
N ILE A 101 10.96 -9.11 -6.84
CA ILE A 101 10.74 -10.54 -6.57
C ILE A 101 11.93 -11.35 -7.10
N GLU A 102 12.37 -11.08 -8.33
CA GLU A 102 13.50 -11.75 -8.97
C GLU A 102 14.84 -11.43 -8.28
N ALA A 103 15.13 -10.15 -8.03
CA ALA A 103 16.41 -9.72 -7.41
C ALA A 103 16.57 -10.18 -5.96
N LEU A 104 15.47 -10.28 -5.22
CA LEU A 104 15.44 -10.79 -3.85
C LEU A 104 15.27 -12.31 -3.78
N ASN A 105 15.16 -12.98 -4.94
CA ASN A 105 14.94 -14.43 -5.07
C ASN A 105 13.76 -14.94 -4.21
N LEU A 106 12.61 -14.21 -4.27
CA LEU A 106 11.43 -14.56 -3.49
C LEU A 106 10.62 -15.65 -4.22
N ASP A 107 10.40 -16.76 -3.57
CA ASP A 107 9.55 -17.83 -4.11
C ASP A 107 8.08 -17.55 -3.77
N ARG A 108 7.34 -17.04 -4.76
CA ARG A 108 5.90 -16.77 -4.72
C ARG A 108 5.44 -16.12 -3.40
N PRO A 109 5.91 -14.90 -3.06
CA PRO A 109 5.54 -14.22 -1.82
C PRO A 109 4.03 -13.98 -1.74
N LEU A 110 3.48 -13.85 -0.52
CA LEU A 110 2.21 -13.15 -0.33
C LEU A 110 2.44 -11.68 -0.65
N LEU A 111 1.70 -11.12 -1.60
CA LEU A 111 1.77 -9.70 -1.96
C LEU A 111 0.73 -8.93 -1.15
N LEU A 112 1.18 -8.18 -0.13
CA LEU A 112 0.36 -7.32 0.73
C LEU A 112 0.49 -5.88 0.27
N THR A 113 -0.63 -5.22 -0.01
CA THR A 113 -0.61 -3.92 -0.70
C THR A 113 -1.62 -2.96 -0.08
N HIS A 114 -1.26 -1.67 -0.02
CA HIS A 114 -2.16 -0.62 0.46
C HIS A 114 -2.21 0.55 -0.53
N ASP A 115 -3.38 1.17 -0.73
CA ASP A 115 -3.63 2.36 -1.57
C ASP A 115 -2.93 2.28 -2.94
N TRP A 116 -1.92 3.11 -3.28
CA TRP A 116 -1.17 3.00 -4.54
C TRP A 116 -0.47 1.65 -4.71
N GLY A 117 0.07 1.09 -3.61
CA GLY A 117 0.55 -0.30 -3.63
C GLY A 117 -0.55 -1.27 -4.05
N GLY A 118 -1.80 -1.03 -3.63
CA GLY A 118 -2.97 -1.79 -4.04
C GLY A 118 -3.30 -1.64 -5.53
N ALA A 119 -3.25 -0.41 -6.05
CA ALA A 119 -3.43 -0.16 -7.49
C ALA A 119 -2.38 -0.90 -8.33
N ILE A 120 -1.12 -0.89 -7.88
CA ILE A 120 -0.03 -1.67 -8.50
C ILE A 120 -0.31 -3.17 -8.35
N GLY A 121 -0.71 -3.62 -7.16
CA GLY A 121 -0.98 -5.03 -6.85
C GLY A 121 -2.08 -5.64 -7.72
N TRP A 122 -3.19 -4.93 -7.93
CA TRP A 122 -4.25 -5.36 -8.84
C TRP A 122 -3.74 -5.58 -10.27
N ILE A 123 -3.03 -4.60 -10.83
CA ILE A 123 -2.50 -4.68 -12.20
C ILE A 123 -1.38 -5.73 -12.28
N PHE A 124 -0.55 -5.84 -11.25
CA PHE A 124 0.48 -6.88 -11.13
C PHE A 124 -0.12 -8.28 -11.18
N ALA A 125 -1.19 -8.51 -10.43
CA ALA A 125 -1.84 -9.82 -10.39
C ALA A 125 -2.46 -10.21 -11.74
N HIS A 126 -3.00 -9.27 -12.51
CA HIS A 126 -3.43 -9.54 -13.89
C HIS A 126 -2.26 -9.90 -14.81
N ARG A 127 -1.09 -9.28 -14.62
CA ARG A 127 0.08 -9.47 -15.49
C ARG A 127 0.94 -10.66 -15.07
N TYR A 128 1.06 -10.91 -13.78
CA TYR A 128 2.10 -11.75 -13.19
C TYR A 128 1.60 -12.63 -12.05
N SER A 129 0.34 -13.06 -12.05
CA SER A 129 -0.22 -13.96 -11.03
C SER A 129 0.70 -15.12 -10.63
N PRO A 130 1.38 -15.83 -11.57
CA PRO A 130 2.22 -16.98 -11.20
C PRO A 130 3.41 -16.64 -10.29
N LEU A 131 3.80 -15.37 -10.20
CA LEU A 131 4.93 -14.93 -9.37
C LEU A 131 4.57 -14.72 -7.89
N ILE A 132 3.29 -14.77 -7.54
CA ILE A 132 2.82 -14.63 -6.16
C ILE A 132 1.93 -15.81 -5.77
N ARG A 133 1.81 -16.10 -4.49
CA ARG A 133 0.88 -17.15 -4.01
C ARG A 133 -0.51 -16.62 -3.68
N ARG A 134 -0.62 -15.34 -3.33
CA ARG A 134 -1.85 -14.64 -2.95
C ARG A 134 -1.66 -13.13 -3.10
N LEU A 135 -2.72 -12.43 -3.47
CA LEU A 135 -2.81 -10.98 -3.38
C LEU A 135 -3.68 -10.59 -2.18
N VAL A 136 -3.16 -9.75 -1.29
CA VAL A 136 -3.94 -9.10 -0.23
C VAL A 136 -3.92 -7.59 -0.49
N VAL A 137 -5.10 -7.03 -0.72
CA VAL A 137 -5.27 -5.60 -0.98
C VAL A 137 -5.93 -4.96 0.21
N VAL A 138 -5.34 -3.88 0.70
CA VAL A 138 -5.84 -3.09 1.83
C VAL A 138 -6.31 -1.74 1.30
N ASN A 139 -7.55 -1.40 1.54
CA ASN A 139 -8.17 -0.12 1.19
C ASN A 139 -7.79 0.41 -0.20
N CYS A 140 -7.86 -0.46 -1.21
CA CYS A 140 -7.73 -0.07 -2.61
C CYS A 140 -8.71 -0.83 -3.50
N THR A 141 -9.57 -0.10 -4.16
CA THR A 141 -10.51 -0.63 -5.15
C THR A 141 -9.76 -1.09 -6.40
N HIS A 142 -10.24 -2.16 -7.06
CA HIS A 142 -9.72 -2.52 -8.38
C HIS A 142 -9.75 -1.31 -9.33
N THR A 143 -8.63 -1.03 -9.98
CA THR A 143 -8.42 0.22 -10.72
C THR A 143 -9.49 0.48 -11.79
N LYS A 144 -9.92 -0.54 -12.53
CA LYS A 144 -11.00 -0.41 -13.52
C LYS A 144 -12.35 -0.11 -12.86
N THR A 145 -12.65 -0.75 -11.72
CA THR A 145 -13.87 -0.50 -10.92
C THR A 145 -13.89 0.94 -10.39
N LEU A 146 -12.75 1.42 -9.87
CA LEU A 146 -12.62 2.79 -9.36
C LEU A 146 -12.86 3.82 -10.47
N VAL A 147 -12.20 3.64 -11.62
CA VAL A 147 -12.35 4.56 -12.77
C VAL A 147 -13.79 4.60 -13.25
N ARG A 148 -14.44 3.44 -13.37
CA ARG A 148 -15.88 3.38 -13.69
C ARG A 148 -16.72 4.14 -12.68
N ALA A 149 -16.45 3.98 -11.38
CA ALA A 149 -17.17 4.69 -10.33
C ALA A 149 -16.97 6.21 -10.38
N VAL A 150 -15.78 6.66 -10.72
CA VAL A 150 -15.47 8.10 -10.91
C VAL A 150 -16.27 8.67 -12.09
N PHE A 151 -16.28 8.02 -13.25
CA PHE A 151 -17.00 8.49 -14.42
C PHE A 151 -18.54 8.45 -14.27
N HIS A 152 -19.05 7.48 -13.54
CA HIS A 152 -20.50 7.37 -13.26
C HIS A 152 -20.93 8.02 -11.95
N VAL A 153 -20.04 8.74 -11.27
CA VAL A 153 -20.28 9.41 -9.98
C VAL A 153 -20.88 8.44 -8.93
N THR A 154 -20.52 7.15 -9.03
CA THR A 154 -21.04 6.12 -8.12
C THR A 154 -20.62 6.40 -6.69
N ASP A 155 -21.58 6.47 -5.77
CA ASP A 155 -21.38 6.74 -4.34
C ASP A 155 -20.51 7.99 -4.06
N TRP A 156 -20.69 9.04 -4.89
CA TRP A 156 -19.94 10.30 -4.79
C TRP A 156 -18.42 10.16 -4.89
N GLN A 157 -17.93 9.07 -5.48
CA GLN A 157 -16.50 8.72 -5.51
C GLN A 157 -15.59 9.85 -6.04
N PRO A 158 -15.91 10.60 -7.11
CA PRO A 158 -15.02 11.68 -7.56
C PRO A 158 -14.84 12.80 -6.52
N PHE A 159 -15.85 13.04 -5.68
CA PHE A 159 -15.80 14.06 -4.62
C PHE A 159 -15.06 13.58 -3.36
N ARG A 160 -14.80 12.28 -3.22
CA ARG A 160 -14.01 11.70 -2.15
C ARG A 160 -12.51 11.82 -2.39
N ILE A 161 -12.08 12.05 -3.64
CA ILE A 161 -10.68 12.13 -4.08
C ILE A 161 -10.34 13.48 -4.76
N PRO A 162 -10.66 14.63 -4.13
CA PRO A 162 -10.50 15.96 -4.75
C PRO A 162 -9.04 16.33 -5.03
N TRP A 163 -8.10 15.65 -4.41
CA TRP A 163 -6.66 15.85 -4.68
C TRP A 163 -6.24 15.33 -6.06
N VAL A 164 -6.97 14.39 -6.70
CA VAL A 164 -6.61 13.86 -8.02
C VAL A 164 -6.60 14.98 -9.06
N PRO A 165 -7.68 15.76 -9.30
CA PRO A 165 -7.62 16.89 -10.22
C PRO A 165 -6.66 18.00 -9.78
N PHE A 166 -6.44 18.19 -8.48
CA PHE A 166 -5.44 19.13 -7.99
C PHE A 166 -4.02 18.73 -8.41
N PHE A 167 -3.69 17.44 -8.37
CA PHE A 167 -2.36 16.93 -8.76
C PHE A 167 -2.08 17.03 -10.27
N GLU A 168 -3.10 17.22 -11.10
CA GLU A 168 -2.90 17.49 -12.53
C GLU A 168 -2.35 18.90 -12.83
N LEU A 169 -2.47 19.83 -11.87
CA LEU A 169 -1.89 21.17 -12.04
C LEU A 169 -0.36 21.09 -12.08
N PRO A 170 0.30 21.80 -13.00
CA PRO A 170 1.76 21.78 -13.07
C PRO A 170 2.38 22.54 -11.90
N TRP A 171 3.41 21.98 -11.27
CA TRP A 171 4.27 22.54 -10.21
C TRP A 171 3.54 23.08 -8.95
N ILE A 172 2.27 23.38 -9.01
CA ILE A 172 1.47 23.90 -7.88
C ILE A 172 1.34 22.89 -6.74
N PRO A 173 0.96 21.61 -6.96
CA PRO A 173 0.84 20.62 -5.91
C PRO A 173 2.17 20.36 -5.20
N GLU A 174 3.26 20.30 -5.94
CA GLU A 174 4.60 20.08 -5.39
C GLU A 174 5.03 21.21 -4.47
N ALA A 175 4.86 22.47 -4.92
CA ALA A 175 5.17 23.65 -4.13
C ALA A 175 4.27 23.76 -2.89
N PHE A 176 2.98 23.45 -3.04
CA PHE A 176 2.02 23.50 -1.95
C PHE A 176 2.32 22.46 -0.88
N ILE A 177 2.45 21.16 -1.24
CA ILE A 177 2.66 20.06 -0.29
C ILE A 177 3.93 20.27 0.52
N THR A 178 5.00 20.79 -0.10
CA THR A 178 6.28 21.04 0.58
C THR A 178 6.31 22.33 1.39
N SER A 179 5.29 23.17 1.28
CA SER A 179 5.13 24.34 2.14
C SER A 179 4.81 23.96 3.60
N SER A 180 5.00 24.89 4.54
CA SER A 180 4.64 24.67 5.94
C SER A 180 3.15 24.35 6.12
N LEU A 181 2.27 25.04 5.37
CA LEU A 181 0.83 24.78 5.39
C LEU A 181 0.50 23.42 4.76
N GLY A 182 1.08 23.12 3.61
CA GLY A 182 0.86 21.84 2.90
C GLY A 182 1.27 20.64 3.77
N ARG A 183 2.42 20.69 4.43
CA ARG A 183 2.85 19.63 5.37
C ARG A 183 1.92 19.49 6.58
N LYS A 184 1.38 20.60 7.12
CA LYS A 184 0.34 20.53 8.17
C LYS A 184 -0.94 19.87 7.68
N LEU A 185 -1.39 20.21 6.47
CA LEU A 185 -2.56 19.59 5.86
C LEU A 185 -2.32 18.12 5.50
N LEU A 186 -1.12 17.78 5.04
CA LEU A 186 -0.75 16.40 4.78
C LEU A 186 -0.81 15.57 6.07
N ARG A 187 -0.22 16.07 7.17
CA ARG A 187 -0.35 15.43 8.49
C ARG A 187 -1.81 15.29 8.93
N TRP A 188 -2.59 16.35 8.78
CA TRP A 188 -4.01 16.34 9.10
C TRP A 188 -4.78 15.32 8.26
N SER A 189 -4.40 15.12 6.98
CA SER A 189 -5.08 14.15 6.10
C SER A 189 -4.97 12.71 6.60
N PHE A 190 -3.86 12.34 7.23
CA PHE A 190 -3.73 11.05 7.91
C PHE A 190 -4.71 10.95 9.08
N THR A 191 -4.59 11.86 10.05
CA THR A 191 -5.38 11.80 11.29
C THR A 191 -6.86 12.11 11.11
N SER A 192 -7.26 12.82 10.05
CA SER A 192 -8.67 13.07 9.75
C SER A 192 -9.41 11.86 9.16
N ARG A 193 -8.66 10.89 8.67
CA ARG A 193 -9.18 9.67 8.04
C ARG A 193 -9.09 8.44 8.93
N GLU A 194 -8.68 8.62 10.18
CA GLU A 194 -8.81 7.56 11.19
C GLU A 194 -10.28 7.22 11.37
N GLY A 195 -10.61 5.95 11.34
CA GLY A 195 -11.94 5.46 11.69
C GLY A 195 -12.23 5.69 13.15
N GLN A 196 -11.25 5.44 14.01
CA GLN A 196 -11.28 5.69 15.44
C GLN A 196 -10.15 6.66 15.82
N LYS A 197 -10.51 7.81 16.37
CA LYS A 197 -9.52 8.86 16.68
C LYS A 197 -8.47 8.41 17.70
N GLY A 198 -7.20 8.71 17.39
CA GLY A 198 -6.06 8.44 18.27
C GLY A 198 -5.46 7.05 18.13
N THR A 199 -5.87 6.26 17.13
CA THR A 199 -5.30 4.94 16.86
C THR A 199 -4.01 4.99 16.06
N MET A 200 -3.82 6.05 15.27
CA MET A 200 -2.66 6.21 14.39
C MET A 200 -1.40 6.61 15.17
N ASN A 201 -0.27 5.98 14.87
CA ASN A 201 1.03 6.34 15.42
C ASN A 201 1.51 7.68 14.81
N ARG A 202 1.41 8.75 15.59
CA ARG A 202 1.74 10.12 15.16
C ARG A 202 3.22 10.31 14.85
N GLU A 203 4.12 9.60 15.54
CA GLU A 203 5.56 9.70 15.28
C GLU A 203 5.90 9.18 13.89
N VAL A 204 5.30 8.06 13.48
CA VAL A 204 5.47 7.51 12.12
C VAL A 204 4.91 8.48 11.07
N VAL A 205 3.75 9.09 11.32
CA VAL A 205 3.17 10.11 10.42
C VAL A 205 4.09 11.32 10.31
N ASP A 206 4.65 11.80 11.43
CA ASP A 206 5.57 12.94 11.44
C ASP A 206 6.86 12.63 10.67
N GLU A 207 7.40 11.42 10.83
CA GLU A 207 8.56 10.94 10.09
C GLU A 207 8.28 10.87 8.58
N MET A 208 7.11 10.34 8.17
CA MET A 208 6.71 10.30 6.76
C MET A 208 6.60 11.71 6.16
N VAL A 209 5.89 12.61 6.83
CA VAL A 209 5.72 13.99 6.35
C VAL A 209 7.04 14.74 6.30
N ALA A 210 7.96 14.47 7.24
CA ALA A 210 9.29 15.08 7.26
C ALA A 210 10.16 14.70 6.07
N ARG A 211 9.84 13.62 5.33
CA ARG A 211 10.59 13.21 4.12
C ARG A 211 10.34 14.11 2.90
N PHE A 212 9.28 14.92 2.92
CA PHE A 212 8.89 15.81 1.81
C PHE A 212 9.31 17.25 2.10
N GLN A 213 10.61 17.55 1.93
CA GLN A 213 11.19 18.88 2.23
C GLN A 213 11.18 19.82 1.02
N LYS A 214 11.30 19.28 -0.18
CA LYS A 214 11.40 20.04 -1.43
C LYS A 214 10.56 19.39 -2.53
N SER A 215 10.20 20.17 -3.53
CA SER A 215 9.34 19.74 -4.64
C SER A 215 9.84 18.49 -5.36
N SER A 216 11.17 18.30 -5.42
CA SER A 216 11.75 17.08 -6.01
C SER A 216 11.43 15.81 -5.23
N ASP A 217 11.13 15.90 -3.93
CA ASP A 217 10.84 14.73 -3.11
C ASP A 217 9.42 14.20 -3.34
N ILE A 218 8.48 15.10 -3.70
CA ILE A 218 7.07 14.75 -3.87
C ILE A 218 6.65 14.65 -5.35
N LYS A 219 7.36 15.33 -6.26
CA LYS A 219 7.02 15.32 -7.70
C LYS A 219 6.93 13.91 -8.29
N PRO A 220 7.89 13.00 -8.06
CA PRO A 220 7.81 11.64 -8.58
C PRO A 220 6.54 10.91 -8.14
N ILE A 221 6.11 11.16 -6.91
CA ILE A 221 4.96 10.50 -6.31
C ILE A 221 3.65 11.07 -6.88
N ILE A 222 3.59 12.39 -7.14
CA ILE A 222 2.47 13.02 -7.84
C ILE A 222 2.39 12.51 -9.29
N ASP A 223 3.51 12.21 -9.92
CA ASP A 223 3.55 11.67 -11.29
C ASP A 223 2.85 10.29 -11.41
N TYR A 224 2.69 9.52 -10.33
CA TYR A 224 1.82 8.32 -10.32
C TYR A 224 0.39 8.67 -10.71
N TYR A 225 -0.19 9.71 -10.10
CA TYR A 225 -1.53 10.20 -10.39
C TYR A 225 -1.63 10.71 -11.84
N ARG A 226 -0.70 11.57 -12.23
CA ARG A 226 -0.65 12.13 -13.60
C ARG A 226 -0.55 11.04 -14.66
N GLN A 227 0.28 10.02 -14.44
CA GLN A 227 0.42 8.91 -15.38
C GLN A 227 -0.83 8.02 -15.41
N MET A 228 -1.49 7.81 -14.26
CA MET A 228 -2.75 7.07 -14.21
C MET A 228 -3.85 7.81 -14.96
N VAL A 229 -4.03 9.11 -14.72
CA VAL A 229 -4.97 9.96 -15.44
C VAL A 229 -4.64 9.94 -16.95
N SER A 230 -3.38 10.22 -17.33
CA SER A 230 -2.91 10.14 -18.72
C SER A 230 -3.22 8.79 -19.38
N THR A 231 -3.09 7.69 -18.62
CA THR A 231 -3.37 6.34 -19.13
C THR A 231 -4.84 6.18 -19.51
N HIS A 232 -5.77 6.74 -18.73
CA HIS A 232 -7.20 6.63 -19.00
C HIS A 232 -7.68 7.60 -20.10
N PHE A 233 -7.04 8.76 -20.25
CA PHE A 233 -7.41 9.75 -21.26
C PHE A 233 -6.67 9.57 -22.60
N THR A 234 -5.60 8.78 -22.66
CA THR A 234 -4.88 8.47 -23.91
C THR A 234 -5.40 7.14 -24.48
N PRO A 235 -6.08 7.13 -25.66
CA PRO A 235 -6.74 5.94 -26.19
C PRO A 235 -5.81 4.71 -26.30
N ARG A 236 -4.57 4.91 -26.79
CA ARG A 236 -3.57 3.82 -26.93
C ARG A 236 -3.14 3.25 -25.58
N LYS A 237 -2.87 4.11 -24.57
CA LYS A 237 -2.46 3.67 -23.23
C LYS A 237 -3.63 2.96 -22.55
N ARG A 238 -4.84 3.51 -22.65
CA ARG A 238 -6.07 2.91 -22.12
C ARG A 238 -6.32 1.53 -22.73
N ALA A 239 -6.22 1.39 -24.05
CA ALA A 239 -6.39 0.10 -24.73
C ALA A 239 -5.40 -0.94 -24.19
N LYS A 240 -4.12 -0.58 -24.03
CA LYS A 240 -3.10 -1.45 -23.46
C LYS A 240 -3.46 -1.89 -22.04
N LEU A 241 -3.92 -0.97 -21.17
CA LEU A 241 -4.32 -1.30 -19.80
C LEU A 241 -5.56 -2.19 -19.77
N TYR A 242 -6.56 -1.89 -20.61
CA TYR A 242 -7.79 -2.70 -20.67
C TYR A 242 -7.55 -4.08 -21.27
N ASP A 243 -6.53 -4.25 -22.08
CA ASP A 243 -6.09 -5.57 -22.58
C ASP A 243 -5.54 -6.43 -21.43
N VAL A 244 -4.77 -5.85 -20.51
CA VAL A 244 -4.31 -6.54 -19.29
C VAL A 244 -5.48 -7.06 -18.47
N TYR A 245 -6.55 -6.28 -18.30
CA TYR A 245 -7.72 -6.70 -17.53
C TYR A 245 -8.56 -7.83 -18.15
N LYS A 246 -8.26 -8.25 -19.38
CA LYS A 246 -8.88 -9.44 -19.99
C LYS A 246 -8.32 -10.75 -19.42
N THR A 247 -7.13 -10.71 -18.83
CA THR A 247 -6.51 -11.88 -18.19
C THR A 247 -7.04 -11.97 -16.76
N PRO A 248 -7.82 -13.01 -16.40
CA PRO A 248 -8.28 -13.19 -15.02
C PRO A 248 -7.10 -13.36 -14.05
N ILE A 249 -7.26 -12.85 -12.83
CA ILE A 249 -6.30 -13.11 -11.76
C ILE A 249 -6.42 -14.57 -11.34
N SER A 250 -5.30 -15.31 -11.38
CA SER A 250 -5.29 -16.78 -11.17
C SER A 250 -4.82 -17.21 -9.78
N VAL A 251 -4.66 -16.25 -8.84
CA VAL A 251 -4.33 -16.53 -7.44
C VAL A 251 -5.46 -16.06 -6.52
N PRO A 252 -5.58 -16.61 -5.31
CA PRO A 252 -6.53 -16.11 -4.32
C PRO A 252 -6.33 -14.63 -4.04
N VAL A 253 -7.43 -13.88 -3.97
CA VAL A 253 -7.42 -12.44 -3.66
C VAL A 253 -8.24 -12.20 -2.40
N THR A 254 -7.66 -11.45 -1.45
CA THR A 254 -8.34 -10.99 -0.25
C THR A 254 -8.33 -9.46 -0.22
N LEU A 255 -9.50 -8.84 -0.07
CA LEU A 255 -9.66 -7.40 0.11
C LEU A 255 -9.95 -7.12 1.58
N VAL A 256 -8.96 -6.58 2.30
CA VAL A 256 -9.11 -6.09 3.68
C VAL A 256 -9.55 -4.63 3.61
N TRP A 257 -10.63 -4.28 4.31
CA TRP A 257 -11.24 -2.98 4.13
C TRP A 257 -11.61 -2.31 5.45
N GLY A 258 -10.97 -1.17 5.75
CA GLY A 258 -11.41 -0.25 6.80
C GLY A 258 -12.71 0.43 6.40
N MET A 259 -13.79 0.14 7.13
CA MET A 259 -15.16 0.52 6.75
C MET A 259 -15.43 2.03 6.83
N GLU A 260 -14.60 2.76 7.59
CA GLU A 260 -14.68 4.22 7.75
C GLU A 260 -13.79 4.98 6.75
N ASP A 261 -13.38 4.33 5.65
CA ASP A 261 -12.57 4.95 4.61
C ASP A 261 -13.28 6.18 4.00
N GLY A 262 -12.70 7.35 4.25
CA GLY A 262 -13.21 8.62 3.72
C GLY A 262 -12.77 8.90 2.28
N ALA A 263 -11.78 8.17 1.76
CA ALA A 263 -11.22 8.36 0.41
C ALA A 263 -11.88 7.46 -0.63
N LEU A 264 -12.06 6.19 -0.30
CA LEU A 264 -12.62 5.20 -1.21
C LEU A 264 -13.90 4.59 -0.64
N SER A 265 -14.90 4.40 -1.50
CA SER A 265 -16.17 3.84 -1.09
C SER A 265 -16.11 2.31 -0.98
N SER A 266 -16.51 1.75 0.16
CA SER A 266 -16.68 0.31 0.34
C SER A 266 -17.69 -0.29 -0.64
N LYS A 267 -18.79 0.44 -0.97
CA LYS A 267 -19.79 0.02 -1.95
C LYS A 267 -19.22 -0.13 -3.36
N VAL A 268 -18.20 0.67 -3.69
CA VAL A 268 -17.46 0.57 -4.95
C VAL A 268 -16.43 -0.56 -4.86
N ALA A 269 -15.67 -0.60 -3.77
CA ALA A 269 -14.58 -1.55 -3.57
C ALA A 269 -15.06 -3.01 -3.60
N PHE A 270 -16.21 -3.31 -3.00
CA PHE A 270 -16.75 -4.66 -2.93
C PHE A 270 -17.23 -5.22 -4.27
N LYS A 271 -17.24 -4.39 -5.32
CA LYS A 271 -17.45 -4.81 -6.71
C LYS A 271 -16.15 -5.11 -7.47
N SER A 272 -15.01 -5.07 -6.79
CA SER A 272 -13.69 -5.30 -7.43
C SER A 272 -13.58 -6.67 -8.07
N GLY A 273 -14.26 -7.69 -7.55
CA GLY A 273 -14.30 -9.04 -8.11
C GLY A 273 -14.83 -9.10 -9.54
N ASP A 274 -15.79 -8.23 -9.88
CA ASP A 274 -16.38 -8.17 -11.23
C ASP A 274 -15.33 -7.87 -12.31
N ASP A 275 -14.33 -7.04 -11.97
CA ASP A 275 -13.27 -6.59 -12.89
C ASP A 275 -11.97 -7.38 -12.72
N ALA A 276 -11.76 -8.04 -11.58
CA ALA A 276 -10.62 -8.92 -11.33
C ALA A 276 -10.73 -10.26 -12.08
N GLY A 277 -11.93 -10.64 -12.49
CA GLY A 277 -12.20 -11.91 -13.14
C GLY A 277 -12.00 -13.14 -12.24
N CYS A 278 -12.05 -12.94 -10.92
CA CYS A 278 -11.93 -13.97 -9.90
C CYS A 278 -12.79 -13.63 -8.67
N GLU A 279 -13.01 -14.62 -7.82
CA GLU A 279 -13.62 -14.38 -6.51
C GLU A 279 -12.66 -13.57 -5.63
N VAL A 280 -13.20 -12.54 -4.97
CA VAL A 280 -12.47 -11.68 -4.01
C VAL A 280 -13.07 -11.88 -2.63
N GLU A 281 -12.26 -12.44 -1.73
CA GLU A 281 -12.63 -12.60 -0.34
C GLU A 281 -12.58 -11.24 0.36
N ILE A 282 -13.72 -10.78 0.90
CA ILE A 282 -13.82 -9.46 1.56
C ILE A 282 -13.70 -9.64 3.07
N ARG A 283 -12.80 -8.87 3.69
CA ARG A 283 -12.53 -8.82 5.13
C ARG A 283 -12.77 -7.39 5.63
N PRO A 284 -14.00 -7.03 6.04
CA PRO A 284 -14.31 -5.70 6.55
C PRO A 284 -13.76 -5.52 7.95
N LEU A 285 -13.18 -4.34 8.21
CA LEU A 285 -12.69 -3.91 9.52
C LEU A 285 -13.53 -2.73 10.03
N PRO A 286 -14.58 -2.98 10.83
CA PRO A 286 -15.40 -1.91 11.39
C PRO A 286 -14.58 -0.97 12.29
N GLY A 287 -14.89 0.34 12.23
CA GLY A 287 -14.23 1.37 13.02
C GLY A 287 -12.80 1.69 12.59
N VAL A 288 -12.38 1.24 11.42
CA VAL A 288 -11.04 1.48 10.84
C VAL A 288 -11.19 2.34 9.59
N GLY A 289 -10.32 3.33 9.44
CA GLY A 289 -10.32 4.26 8.31
C GLY A 289 -9.49 3.78 7.12
N HIS A 290 -8.90 4.74 6.40
CA HIS A 290 -8.16 4.47 5.16
C HIS A 290 -6.80 3.80 5.41
N PHE A 291 -6.06 4.27 6.41
CA PHE A 291 -4.67 3.85 6.67
C PHE A 291 -4.61 2.66 7.64
N VAL A 292 -5.16 1.52 7.22
CA VAL A 292 -5.27 0.30 8.05
C VAL A 292 -3.92 -0.17 8.57
N ASP A 293 -2.87 -0.05 7.78
CA ASP A 293 -1.48 -0.41 8.11
C ASP A 293 -0.91 0.45 9.26
N LEU A 294 -1.41 1.68 9.43
CA LEU A 294 -0.99 2.62 10.47
C LEU A 294 -1.91 2.64 11.69
N GLU A 295 -3.22 2.48 11.49
CA GLU A 295 -4.22 2.63 12.57
C GLU A 295 -4.73 1.30 13.14
N ALA A 296 -4.56 0.20 12.39
CA ALA A 296 -5.10 -1.11 12.75
C ALA A 296 -4.14 -2.27 12.41
N SER A 297 -2.83 -2.04 12.53
CA SER A 297 -1.78 -3.02 12.22
C SER A 297 -2.00 -4.37 12.90
N GLU A 298 -2.53 -4.40 14.13
CA GLU A 298 -2.84 -5.64 14.86
C GLU A 298 -3.96 -6.44 14.17
N LYS A 299 -5.04 -5.77 13.77
CA LYS A 299 -6.14 -6.42 13.05
C LYS A 299 -5.65 -6.93 11.69
N LEU A 300 -4.84 -6.12 11.00
CA LEU A 300 -4.24 -6.51 9.73
C LEU A 300 -3.31 -7.73 9.89
N ALA A 301 -2.46 -7.75 10.92
CA ALA A 301 -1.59 -8.89 11.22
C ALA A 301 -2.39 -10.18 11.52
N GLN A 302 -3.51 -10.07 12.24
CA GLN A 302 -4.41 -11.20 12.47
C GLN A 302 -5.02 -11.74 11.18
N GLU A 303 -5.51 -10.85 10.28
CA GLU A 303 -6.05 -11.27 8.99
C GLU A 303 -4.97 -11.92 8.11
N VAL A 304 -3.78 -11.31 8.02
CA VAL A 304 -2.68 -11.88 7.22
C VAL A 304 -2.19 -13.21 7.79
N THR A 305 -2.11 -13.36 9.12
CA THR A 305 -1.73 -14.64 9.76
C THR A 305 -2.64 -15.79 9.35
N ARG A 306 -3.94 -15.56 9.16
CA ARG A 306 -4.89 -16.58 8.70
C ARG A 306 -4.69 -16.99 7.23
N LEU A 307 -3.92 -16.20 6.46
CA LEU A 307 -3.69 -16.38 5.04
C LEU A 307 -2.31 -16.97 4.74
N LEU A 308 -1.42 -17.07 5.75
CA LEU A 308 -0.10 -17.68 5.64
C LEU A 308 -0.17 -19.21 5.67
#